data_8632cde390ad96157b15564e5ac042e1
#
_entry.id   8632cde390ad96157b15564e5ac042e1
#
_cell.length_a   1.000
_cell.length_b   1.000
_cell.length_c   1.000
_cell.angle_alpha   90.00
_cell.angle_beta   90.00
_cell.angle_gamma   90.00
#
_symmetry.space_group_name_H-M   'P 1'
#
loop_
_entity.id
_entity.type
_entity.pdbx_description
1 polymer ?
#
loop_
_entity_poly.entity_id
_entity_poly.type
_entity_poly.pdbx_seq_one_letter_code
_entity_poly.pdbx_strand_id
1 'polypeptide(L)'
;MPTCTIAGQTLHYAHYGHGFPVLLGHSYLWDAAMWEPQIQALSQHYRVIVPELWGHGQSAALPAGTQTVGDLARQMLQLLDALELPQCAVVGLSVGGMWAAELALLAPERVRSLVLLDTFLGAEPQATQTRYFGLLDAMEAAGQVTPALIEAIVPIFFRPGIDLNSALPAAFAQRLAALSAEQVRASIVPLGRLIFGRADRLEAMSALNPASTFLLGGADDIPRPPEELWLMAEVIGCDYELIPDAGHIASLENPAFVTAQLLGWLKRTVASDSTRMDRRALEGSAQAQAPL
;
A
#
# COMPACT_ATOMS: atom_id res chain seq x y z
N MET A 1 12.91 13.58 6.74
CA MET A 1 12.16 13.11 5.56
C MET A 1 11.62 14.33 4.82
N PRO A 2 11.56 14.32 3.47
CA PRO A 2 10.90 15.38 2.69
C PRO A 2 9.39 15.41 2.98
N THR A 3 8.75 16.53 2.62
CA THR A 3 7.33 16.80 2.88
C THR A 3 6.65 17.41 1.66
N CYS A 4 5.34 17.20 1.54
CA CYS A 4 4.45 17.92 0.64
C CYS A 4 3.22 18.42 1.41
N THR A 5 2.64 19.54 0.97
CA THR A 5 1.32 19.95 1.47
C THR A 5 0.24 19.33 0.59
N ILE A 6 -0.54 18.43 1.17
CA ILE A 6 -1.63 17.70 0.49
C ILE A 6 -2.92 17.93 1.27
N ALA A 7 -3.98 18.34 0.60
CA ALA A 7 -5.28 18.64 1.23
C ALA A 7 -5.15 19.59 2.46
N GLY A 8 -4.21 20.53 2.42
CA GLY A 8 -3.97 21.51 3.50
C GLY A 8 -3.18 20.97 4.69
N GLN A 9 -2.70 19.75 4.66
CA GLN A 9 -1.92 19.11 5.72
C GLN A 9 -0.52 18.71 5.22
N THR A 10 0.45 18.55 6.14
CA THR A 10 1.80 18.14 5.82
C THR A 10 1.87 16.61 5.73
N LEU A 11 2.14 16.10 4.53
CA LEU A 11 2.44 14.70 4.28
C LEU A 11 3.96 14.49 4.26
N HIS A 12 4.45 13.58 5.07
CA HIS A 12 5.85 13.14 5.03
C HIS A 12 5.97 11.93 4.08
N TYR A 13 7.11 11.81 3.40
CA TYR A 13 7.43 10.66 2.59
C TYR A 13 8.92 10.34 2.63
N ALA A 14 9.27 9.06 2.58
CA ALA A 14 10.64 8.63 2.36
C ALA A 14 10.93 8.60 0.84
N HIS A 15 12.20 8.86 0.47
CA HIS A 15 12.63 8.89 -0.92
C HIS A 15 14.02 8.28 -1.06
N TYR A 16 14.16 7.27 -1.93
CA TYR A 16 15.40 6.53 -2.15
C TYR A 16 15.62 6.25 -3.63
N GLY A 17 16.87 6.09 -4.03
CA GLY A 17 17.23 5.69 -5.39
C GLY A 17 16.87 6.72 -6.47
N HIS A 18 16.89 6.25 -7.71
CA HIS A 18 16.60 7.06 -8.91
C HIS A 18 15.98 6.17 -10.01
N GLY A 19 15.51 6.80 -11.09
CA GLY A 19 14.91 6.07 -12.21
C GLY A 19 13.37 6.14 -12.19
N PHE A 20 12.71 5.11 -12.69
CA PHE A 20 11.24 5.08 -12.75
C PHE A 20 10.63 5.08 -11.35
N PRO A 21 9.61 5.93 -11.07
CA PRO A 21 9.05 6.04 -9.73
C PRO A 21 8.21 4.82 -9.35
N VAL A 22 8.45 4.32 -8.13
CA VAL A 22 7.67 3.27 -7.47
C VAL A 22 7.15 3.83 -6.15
N LEU A 23 5.83 3.93 -6.03
CA LEU A 23 5.15 4.39 -4.83
C LEU A 23 4.79 3.19 -3.96
N LEU A 24 5.21 3.17 -2.69
CA LEU A 24 4.94 2.09 -1.75
C LEU A 24 3.94 2.55 -0.68
N GLY A 25 2.76 1.93 -0.65
CA GLY A 25 1.71 2.19 0.33
C GLY A 25 1.78 1.24 1.51
N HIS A 26 1.98 1.76 2.72
CA HIS A 26 2.06 0.96 3.94
C HIS A 26 0.69 0.59 4.49
N SER A 27 0.66 -0.43 5.39
CA SER A 27 -0.52 -0.89 6.11
C SER A 27 -0.95 0.10 7.21
N TYR A 28 -2.22 0.02 7.62
CA TYR A 28 -2.75 0.71 8.80
C TYR A 28 -1.97 0.31 10.07
N LEU A 29 -1.72 1.27 10.94
CA LEU A 29 -0.89 1.17 12.16
C LEU A 29 0.62 0.94 11.93
N TRP A 30 1.06 0.89 10.68
CA TRP A 30 2.45 0.83 10.27
C TRP A 30 2.91 2.18 9.68
N ASP A 31 4.15 2.27 9.26
CA ASP A 31 4.73 3.42 8.56
C ASP A 31 5.71 2.96 7.48
N ALA A 32 6.50 3.89 6.93
CA ALA A 32 7.46 3.61 5.86
C ALA A 32 8.46 2.50 6.22
N ALA A 33 8.77 2.29 7.51
CA ALA A 33 9.76 1.30 7.93
C ALA A 33 9.34 -0.16 7.64
N MET A 34 8.04 -0.44 7.44
CA MET A 34 7.61 -1.78 7.05
C MET A 34 8.15 -2.21 5.68
N TRP A 35 8.57 -1.26 4.85
CA TRP A 35 9.12 -1.51 3.52
C TRP A 35 10.65 -1.56 3.47
N GLU A 36 11.33 -1.50 4.63
CA GLU A 36 12.81 -1.43 4.68
C GLU A 36 13.51 -2.50 3.83
N PRO A 37 13.14 -3.81 3.89
CA PRO A 37 13.78 -4.82 3.06
C PRO A 37 13.58 -4.59 1.56
N GLN A 38 12.38 -4.13 1.16
CA GLN A 38 12.04 -3.86 -0.23
C GLN A 38 12.70 -2.58 -0.72
N ILE A 39 12.77 -1.53 0.12
CA ILE A 39 13.46 -0.27 -0.19
C ILE A 39 14.92 -0.54 -0.55
N GLN A 40 15.63 -1.34 0.25
CA GLN A 40 17.06 -1.65 0.01
C GLN A 40 17.29 -2.25 -1.37
N ALA A 41 16.42 -3.14 -1.83
CA ALA A 41 16.54 -3.81 -3.11
C ALA A 41 16.01 -2.95 -4.28
N LEU A 42 14.81 -2.39 -4.13
CA LEU A 42 14.17 -1.61 -5.20
C LEU A 42 14.93 -0.32 -5.52
N SER A 43 15.49 0.35 -4.53
CA SER A 43 16.21 1.62 -4.71
C SER A 43 17.51 1.48 -5.55
N GLN A 44 17.99 0.27 -5.78
CA GLN A 44 19.10 0.01 -6.71
C GLN A 44 18.68 0.20 -8.17
N HIS A 45 17.38 0.15 -8.47
CA HIS A 45 16.85 0.14 -9.84
C HIS A 45 15.77 1.20 -10.08
N TYR A 46 15.12 1.68 -9.03
CA TYR A 46 13.94 2.54 -9.10
C TYR A 46 14.04 3.73 -8.15
N ARG A 47 13.30 4.79 -8.46
CA ARG A 47 13.04 5.89 -7.54
C ARG A 47 11.90 5.47 -6.59
N VAL A 48 12.23 5.00 -5.39
CA VAL A 48 11.28 4.52 -4.40
C VAL A 48 10.75 5.69 -3.57
N ILE A 49 9.44 5.82 -3.48
CA ILE A 49 8.74 6.87 -2.72
C ILE A 49 7.77 6.19 -1.78
N VAL A 50 7.86 6.48 -0.49
CA VAL A 50 7.01 5.84 0.54
C VAL A 50 6.30 6.93 1.33
N PRO A 51 5.07 7.33 0.95
CA PRO A 51 4.28 8.28 1.73
C PRO A 51 3.87 7.64 3.06
N GLU A 52 3.93 8.43 4.12
CA GLU A 52 3.36 8.06 5.41
C GLU A 52 1.92 8.54 5.49
N LEU A 53 0.97 7.63 5.70
CA LEU A 53 -0.43 7.97 5.85
C LEU A 53 -0.66 8.91 7.03
N TRP A 54 -1.77 9.60 7.01
CA TRP A 54 -2.16 10.57 8.03
C TRP A 54 -2.14 10.00 9.45
N GLY A 55 -1.46 10.71 10.35
CA GLY A 55 -1.27 10.29 11.73
C GLY A 55 -0.30 9.13 11.93
N HIS A 56 0.31 8.62 10.85
CA HIS A 56 1.37 7.61 10.91
C HIS A 56 2.73 8.27 10.68
N GLY A 57 3.78 7.67 11.24
CA GLY A 57 5.13 8.20 11.14
C GLY A 57 5.20 9.67 11.57
N GLN A 58 5.62 10.54 10.65
CA GLN A 58 5.74 11.99 10.88
C GLN A 58 4.65 12.81 10.18
N SER A 59 3.73 12.17 9.45
CA SER A 59 2.65 12.87 8.76
C SER A 59 1.66 13.51 9.72
N ALA A 60 1.13 14.66 9.32
CA ALA A 60 0.13 15.41 10.09
C ALA A 60 -1.18 14.63 10.27
N ALA A 61 -2.13 15.23 10.98
CA ALA A 61 -3.46 14.66 11.20
C ALA A 61 -4.21 14.45 9.88
N LEU A 62 -5.18 13.53 9.91
CA LEU A 62 -6.06 13.25 8.79
C LEU A 62 -6.74 14.53 8.31
N PRO A 63 -6.65 14.91 7.01
CA PRO A 63 -7.27 16.12 6.50
C PRO A 63 -8.79 16.11 6.71
N ALA A 64 -9.34 17.25 7.09
CA ALA A 64 -10.78 17.42 7.22
C ALA A 64 -11.47 17.08 5.88
N GLY A 65 -12.55 16.29 5.96
CA GLY A 65 -13.30 15.86 4.77
C GLY A 65 -12.80 14.57 4.13
N THR A 66 -11.72 13.94 4.62
CA THR A 66 -11.33 12.59 4.21
C THR A 66 -12.31 11.56 4.79
N GLN A 67 -13.15 10.96 3.95
CA GLN A 67 -14.24 10.08 4.37
C GLN A 67 -14.19 8.70 3.72
N THR A 68 -13.46 8.55 2.61
CA THR A 68 -13.42 7.32 1.80
C THR A 68 -11.99 6.94 1.43
N VAL A 69 -11.79 5.68 1.06
CA VAL A 69 -10.53 5.21 0.46
C VAL A 69 -10.23 5.97 -0.85
N GLY A 70 -11.26 6.34 -1.60
CA GLY A 70 -11.11 7.19 -2.79
C GLY A 70 -10.58 8.60 -2.49
N ASP A 71 -10.83 9.15 -1.28
CA ASP A 71 -10.20 10.42 -0.86
C ASP A 71 -8.71 10.25 -0.63
N LEU A 72 -8.29 9.13 -0.02
CA LEU A 72 -6.87 8.78 0.11
C LEU A 72 -6.20 8.66 -1.26
N ALA A 73 -6.86 8.01 -2.22
CA ALA A 73 -6.37 7.90 -3.59
C ALA A 73 -6.20 9.27 -4.26
N ARG A 74 -7.16 10.19 -4.11
CA ARG A 74 -7.06 11.58 -4.60
C ARG A 74 -5.90 12.34 -3.96
N GLN A 75 -5.64 12.11 -2.67
CA GLN A 75 -4.52 12.72 -1.96
C GLN A 75 -3.17 12.16 -2.47
N MET A 76 -3.09 10.86 -2.79
CA MET A 76 -1.90 10.30 -3.41
C MET A 76 -1.70 10.80 -4.86
N LEU A 77 -2.78 11.05 -5.60
CA LEU A 77 -2.69 11.71 -6.90
C LEU A 77 -2.11 13.13 -6.78
N GLN A 78 -2.54 13.91 -5.77
CA GLN A 78 -1.95 15.22 -5.48
C GLN A 78 -0.46 15.11 -5.12
N LEU A 79 -0.03 14.04 -4.42
CA LEU A 79 1.39 13.79 -4.17
C LEU A 79 2.15 13.54 -5.49
N LEU A 80 1.61 12.76 -6.41
CA LEU A 80 2.22 12.55 -7.73
C LEU A 80 2.37 13.87 -8.49
N ASP A 81 1.35 14.73 -8.44
CA ASP A 81 1.39 16.05 -9.08
C ASP A 81 2.43 16.97 -8.43
N ALA A 82 2.48 17.03 -7.09
CA ALA A 82 3.46 17.82 -6.35
C ALA A 82 4.91 17.38 -6.58
N LEU A 83 5.11 16.10 -6.90
CA LEU A 83 6.42 15.53 -7.24
C LEU A 83 6.73 15.54 -8.74
N GLU A 84 5.83 16.11 -9.54
CA GLU A 84 5.93 16.18 -11.02
C GLU A 84 6.12 14.79 -11.65
N LEU A 85 5.41 13.79 -11.13
CA LEU A 85 5.48 12.41 -11.61
C LEU A 85 4.33 12.13 -12.58
N PRO A 86 4.57 12.08 -13.90
CA PRO A 86 3.52 11.81 -14.89
C PRO A 86 2.98 10.38 -14.77
N GLN A 87 3.84 9.43 -14.39
CA GLN A 87 3.50 8.02 -14.20
C GLN A 87 4.32 7.41 -13.08
N CYS A 88 3.79 6.36 -12.45
CA CYS A 88 4.51 5.54 -11.47
C CYS A 88 4.04 4.08 -11.51
N ALA A 89 4.80 3.20 -10.90
CA ALA A 89 4.29 1.93 -10.40
C ALA A 89 3.79 2.14 -8.96
N VAL A 90 2.75 1.44 -8.57
CA VAL A 90 2.20 1.49 -7.22
C VAL A 90 2.20 0.10 -6.62
N VAL A 91 2.76 -0.03 -5.44
CA VAL A 91 2.76 -1.25 -4.63
C VAL A 91 2.10 -0.89 -3.30
N GLY A 92 1.02 -1.55 -2.95
CA GLY A 92 0.31 -1.22 -1.71
C GLY A 92 -0.04 -2.46 -0.89
N LEU A 93 0.19 -2.39 0.41
CA LEU A 93 -0.18 -3.43 1.35
C LEU A 93 -1.36 -2.97 2.21
N SER A 94 -2.40 -3.81 2.33
CA SER A 94 -3.60 -3.54 3.15
C SER A 94 -4.29 -2.25 2.70
N VAL A 95 -4.45 -1.24 3.59
CA VAL A 95 -4.99 0.07 3.19
C VAL A 95 -4.16 0.73 2.09
N GLY A 96 -2.85 0.47 2.06
CA GLY A 96 -1.97 0.88 0.97
C GLY A 96 -2.41 0.31 -0.37
N GLY A 97 -2.83 -0.96 -0.40
CA GLY A 97 -3.42 -1.61 -1.57
C GLY A 97 -4.81 -1.06 -1.91
N MET A 98 -5.62 -0.74 -0.90
CA MET A 98 -6.95 -0.19 -1.12
C MET A 98 -6.89 1.16 -1.87
N TRP A 99 -6.11 2.13 -1.37
CA TRP A 99 -6.01 3.41 -2.07
C TRP A 99 -5.20 3.31 -3.38
N ALA A 100 -4.27 2.34 -3.50
CA ALA A 100 -3.54 2.10 -4.74
C ALA A 100 -4.47 1.64 -5.87
N ALA A 101 -5.40 0.73 -5.58
CA ALA A 101 -6.41 0.30 -6.54
C ALA A 101 -7.38 1.43 -6.92
N GLU A 102 -7.86 2.21 -5.94
CA GLU A 102 -8.70 3.39 -6.22
C GLU A 102 -7.94 4.45 -7.04
N LEU A 103 -6.62 4.63 -6.84
CA LEU A 103 -5.79 5.52 -7.64
C LEU A 103 -5.69 5.02 -9.09
N ALA A 104 -5.51 3.71 -9.28
CA ALA A 104 -5.45 3.12 -10.61
C ALA A 104 -6.79 3.20 -11.36
N LEU A 105 -7.92 3.12 -10.64
CA LEU A 105 -9.26 3.35 -11.21
C LEU A 105 -9.51 4.83 -11.54
N LEU A 106 -9.05 5.73 -10.68
CA LEU A 106 -9.25 7.19 -10.82
C LEU A 106 -8.41 7.79 -11.95
N ALA A 107 -7.17 7.34 -12.09
CA ALA A 107 -6.18 7.89 -13.02
C ALA A 107 -5.34 6.75 -13.65
N PRO A 108 -5.95 5.90 -14.49
CA PRO A 108 -5.28 4.73 -15.04
C PRO A 108 -4.03 5.07 -15.88
N GLU A 109 -3.99 6.24 -16.47
CA GLU A 109 -2.83 6.74 -17.23
C GLU A 109 -1.63 7.09 -16.35
N ARG A 110 -1.86 7.30 -15.02
CA ARG A 110 -0.83 7.61 -14.03
C ARG A 110 -0.20 6.35 -13.42
N VAL A 111 -0.90 5.20 -13.48
CA VAL A 111 -0.46 3.96 -12.85
C VAL A 111 -0.03 2.95 -13.92
N ARG A 112 1.28 2.88 -14.16
CA ARG A 112 1.88 1.99 -15.14
C ARG A 112 1.86 0.52 -14.74
N SER A 113 1.97 0.26 -13.44
CA SER A 113 2.01 -1.07 -12.85
C SER A 113 1.41 -1.01 -11.44
N LEU A 114 0.60 -1.98 -11.09
CA LEU A 114 -0.09 -2.07 -9.82
C LEU A 114 0.22 -3.42 -9.16
N VAL A 115 0.66 -3.39 -7.91
CA VAL A 115 0.80 -4.59 -7.08
C VAL A 115 0.01 -4.38 -5.79
N LEU A 116 -0.91 -5.29 -5.52
CA LEU A 116 -1.76 -5.25 -4.34
C LEU A 116 -1.40 -6.42 -3.42
N LEU A 117 -0.98 -6.12 -2.18
CA LEU A 117 -0.56 -7.09 -1.19
C LEU A 117 -1.55 -7.09 -0.02
N ASP A 118 -1.92 -8.28 0.46
CA ASP A 118 -2.66 -8.49 1.72
C ASP A 118 -3.83 -7.50 1.86
N THR A 119 -4.60 -7.30 0.79
CA THR A 119 -5.65 -6.28 0.70
C THR A 119 -6.93 -6.84 0.09
N PHE A 120 -8.06 -6.20 0.37
CA PHE A 120 -9.36 -6.56 -0.19
C PHE A 120 -10.24 -5.33 -0.39
N LEU A 121 -10.85 -5.20 -1.56
CA LEU A 121 -11.67 -4.04 -1.91
C LEU A 121 -13.18 -4.29 -1.81
N GLY A 122 -13.60 -5.49 -1.42
CA GLY A 122 -14.97 -5.75 -0.97
C GLY A 122 -15.28 -5.08 0.37
N ALA A 123 -16.57 -5.03 0.72
CA ALA A 123 -16.98 -4.58 2.05
C ALA A 123 -16.44 -5.50 3.14
N GLU A 124 -16.18 -4.94 4.32
CA GLU A 124 -15.80 -5.73 5.48
C GLU A 124 -16.98 -6.60 5.92
N PRO A 125 -16.81 -7.92 6.18
CA PRO A 125 -17.87 -8.75 6.75
C PRO A 125 -18.40 -8.16 8.05
N GLN A 126 -19.72 -8.14 8.24
CA GLN A 126 -20.37 -7.46 9.35
C GLN A 126 -19.81 -7.83 10.74
N ALA A 127 -19.49 -9.10 10.96
CA ALA A 127 -18.94 -9.56 12.23
C ALA A 127 -17.52 -8.99 12.47
N THR A 128 -16.69 -8.97 11.43
CA THR A 128 -15.33 -8.41 11.46
C THR A 128 -15.37 -6.89 11.64
N GLN A 129 -16.25 -6.20 10.91
CA GLN A 129 -16.47 -4.75 11.05
C GLN A 129 -16.88 -4.39 12.49
N THR A 130 -17.83 -5.12 13.07
CA THR A 130 -18.27 -4.90 14.46
C THR A 130 -17.12 -5.07 15.45
N ARG A 131 -16.29 -6.12 15.27
CA ARG A 131 -15.11 -6.36 16.10
C ARG A 131 -14.11 -5.21 15.99
N TYR A 132 -13.77 -4.77 14.79
CA TYR A 132 -12.80 -3.70 14.56
C TYR A 132 -13.32 -2.36 15.07
N PHE A 133 -14.59 -2.05 14.87
CA PHE A 133 -15.19 -0.83 15.44
C PHE A 133 -15.15 -0.85 16.96
N GLY A 134 -15.39 -1.99 17.61
CA GLY A 134 -15.23 -2.13 19.06
C GLY A 134 -13.81 -1.83 19.55
N LEU A 135 -12.78 -2.25 18.80
CA LEU A 135 -11.39 -1.90 19.12
C LEU A 135 -11.12 -0.39 18.95
N LEU A 136 -11.67 0.21 17.89
CA LEU A 136 -11.55 1.65 17.65
C LEU A 136 -12.28 2.47 18.73
N ASP A 137 -13.46 2.06 19.14
CA ASP A 137 -14.22 2.70 20.23
C ASP A 137 -13.42 2.66 21.54
N ALA A 138 -12.80 1.52 21.84
CA ALA A 138 -11.97 1.36 23.02
C ALA A 138 -10.71 2.24 22.96
N MET A 139 -10.05 2.35 21.81
CA MET A 139 -8.93 3.27 21.60
C MET A 139 -9.35 4.73 21.78
N GLU A 140 -10.48 5.13 21.20
CA GLU A 140 -11.01 6.50 21.28
C GLU A 140 -11.33 6.88 22.72
N ALA A 141 -12.02 6.00 23.44
CA ALA A 141 -12.37 6.20 24.83
C ALA A 141 -11.14 6.31 25.76
N ALA A 142 -10.14 5.45 25.54
CA ALA A 142 -8.89 5.48 26.31
C ALA A 142 -7.96 6.63 25.88
N GLY A 143 -8.05 7.13 24.65
CA GLY A 143 -7.12 8.08 24.05
C GLY A 143 -5.72 7.51 23.86
N GLN A 144 -5.58 6.19 23.85
CA GLN A 144 -4.32 5.47 23.70
C GLN A 144 -4.58 4.01 23.29
N VAL A 145 -3.56 3.32 22.80
CA VAL A 145 -3.61 1.87 22.62
C VAL A 145 -3.13 1.22 23.91
N THR A 146 -4.08 0.77 24.74
CA THR A 146 -3.77 0.16 26.03
C THR A 146 -3.09 -1.21 25.87
N PRO A 147 -2.41 -1.76 26.90
CA PRO A 147 -1.83 -3.11 26.85
C PRO A 147 -2.82 -4.18 26.39
N ALA A 148 -4.07 -4.14 26.88
CA ALA A 148 -5.11 -5.09 26.49
C ALA A 148 -5.49 -4.94 25.00
N LEU A 149 -5.49 -3.71 24.45
CA LEU A 149 -5.69 -3.48 23.02
C LEU A 149 -4.49 -3.96 22.18
N ILE A 150 -3.26 -3.79 22.66
CA ILE A 150 -2.06 -4.30 22.02
C ILE A 150 -2.12 -5.83 21.93
N GLU A 151 -2.46 -6.51 23.00
CA GLU A 151 -2.64 -7.97 23.05
C GLU A 151 -3.72 -8.46 22.07
N ALA A 152 -4.78 -7.67 21.85
CA ALA A 152 -5.85 -8.00 20.92
C ALA A 152 -5.49 -7.71 19.46
N ILE A 153 -4.66 -6.69 19.18
CA ILE A 153 -4.37 -6.18 17.83
C ILE A 153 -3.15 -6.87 17.23
N VAL A 154 -2.06 -7.04 18.00
CA VAL A 154 -0.79 -7.55 17.45
C VAL A 154 -0.95 -8.89 16.75
N PRO A 155 -1.66 -9.90 17.30
CA PRO A 155 -1.84 -11.19 16.62
C PRO A 155 -2.57 -11.11 15.26
N ILE A 156 -3.34 -10.05 15.02
CA ILE A 156 -4.08 -9.88 13.76
C ILE A 156 -3.12 -9.68 12.57
N PHE A 157 -1.96 -9.09 12.82
CA PHE A 157 -1.02 -8.70 11.77
C PHE A 157 -0.02 -9.79 11.38
N PHE A 158 0.09 -10.85 12.14
CA PHE A 158 1.11 -11.87 11.93
C PHE A 158 0.50 -13.25 11.71
N ARG A 159 1.25 -14.13 11.05
CA ARG A 159 0.84 -15.50 10.84
C ARG A 159 0.61 -16.26 12.15
N PRO A 160 -0.32 -17.21 12.19
CA PRO A 160 -0.53 -18.05 13.36
C PRO A 160 0.74 -18.77 13.78
N GLY A 161 0.95 -18.86 15.09
CA GLY A 161 2.09 -19.58 15.66
C GLY A 161 3.41 -18.81 15.70
N ILE A 162 3.46 -17.56 15.23
CA ILE A 162 4.63 -16.71 15.45
C ILE A 162 4.81 -16.45 16.96
N ASP A 163 6.05 -16.43 17.42
CA ASP A 163 6.33 -15.96 18.78
C ASP A 163 6.10 -14.44 18.87
N LEU A 164 5.02 -14.04 19.56
CA LEU A 164 4.64 -12.63 19.71
C LEU A 164 5.67 -11.81 20.53
N ASN A 165 6.61 -12.46 21.22
CA ASN A 165 7.73 -11.80 21.90
C ASN A 165 8.98 -11.68 21.02
N SER A 166 8.96 -12.26 19.81
CA SER A 166 10.06 -12.08 18.87
C SER A 166 10.17 -10.63 18.39
N ALA A 167 11.32 -10.28 17.79
CA ALA A 167 11.69 -8.89 17.51
C ALA A 167 10.62 -8.12 16.69
N LEU A 168 10.02 -8.75 15.69
CA LEU A 168 9.08 -8.06 14.79
C LEU A 168 7.73 -7.76 15.47
N PRO A 169 6.99 -8.71 16.08
CA PRO A 169 5.76 -8.40 16.82
C PRO A 169 6.01 -7.48 18.03
N ALA A 170 7.13 -7.65 18.75
CA ALA A 170 7.47 -6.78 19.87
C ALA A 170 7.72 -5.32 19.42
N ALA A 171 8.40 -5.10 18.29
CA ALA A 171 8.58 -3.77 17.73
C ALA A 171 7.23 -3.14 17.31
N PHE A 172 6.31 -3.93 16.75
CA PHE A 172 4.96 -3.46 16.43
C PHE A 172 4.18 -3.09 17.69
N ALA A 173 4.22 -3.91 18.73
CA ALA A 173 3.60 -3.61 20.03
C ALA A 173 4.11 -2.29 20.62
N GLN A 174 5.44 -2.06 20.56
CA GLN A 174 6.06 -0.80 21.02
C GLN A 174 5.57 0.41 20.20
N ARG A 175 5.45 0.27 18.88
CA ARG A 175 4.89 1.30 18.01
C ARG A 175 3.46 1.67 18.39
N LEU A 176 2.60 0.68 18.63
CA LEU A 176 1.23 0.90 19.07
C LEU A 176 1.18 1.64 20.42
N ALA A 177 2.01 1.24 21.37
CA ALA A 177 2.11 1.88 22.70
C ALA A 177 2.61 3.34 22.63
N ALA A 178 3.38 3.70 21.59
CA ALA A 178 3.94 5.04 21.40
C ALA A 178 2.98 6.04 20.74
N LEU A 179 1.82 5.59 20.24
CA LEU A 179 0.82 6.48 19.64
C LEU A 179 0.29 7.48 20.66
N SER A 180 0.38 8.78 20.36
CA SER A 180 -0.14 9.83 21.22
C SER A 180 -1.66 9.88 21.19
N ALA A 181 -2.26 10.47 22.23
CA ALA A 181 -3.71 10.67 22.30
C ALA A 181 -4.24 11.53 21.13
N GLU A 182 -3.44 12.46 20.65
CA GLU A 182 -3.78 13.29 19.49
C GLU A 182 -3.80 12.44 18.21
N GLN A 183 -2.75 11.65 17.95
CA GLN A 183 -2.70 10.73 16.80
C GLN A 183 -3.89 9.76 16.82
N VAL A 184 -4.16 9.14 17.97
CA VAL A 184 -5.29 8.20 18.14
C VAL A 184 -6.61 8.86 17.74
N ARG A 185 -6.93 10.02 18.29
CA ARG A 185 -8.24 10.66 18.09
C ARG A 185 -8.36 11.40 16.76
N ALA A 186 -7.29 12.08 16.32
CA ALA A 186 -7.35 12.92 15.12
C ALA A 186 -7.10 12.14 13.81
N SER A 187 -6.54 10.93 13.88
CA SER A 187 -6.16 10.20 12.67
C SER A 187 -6.41 8.71 12.74
N ILE A 188 -5.86 8.01 13.75
CA ILE A 188 -5.89 6.54 13.77
C ILE A 188 -7.33 6.03 13.82
N VAL A 189 -8.14 6.48 14.77
CA VAL A 189 -9.54 6.06 14.89
C VAL A 189 -10.37 6.48 13.66
N PRO A 190 -10.36 7.74 13.21
CA PRO A 190 -11.10 8.15 12.00
C PRO A 190 -10.69 7.36 10.75
N LEU A 191 -9.39 7.14 10.54
CA LEU A 191 -8.88 6.37 9.42
C LEU A 191 -9.30 4.89 9.51
N GLY A 192 -9.24 4.28 10.69
CA GLY A 192 -9.74 2.93 10.93
C GLY A 192 -11.23 2.78 10.60
N ARG A 193 -12.06 3.75 11.01
CA ARG A 193 -13.49 3.76 10.67
C ARG A 193 -13.72 3.85 9.16
N LEU A 194 -12.93 4.67 8.47
CA LEU A 194 -12.96 4.78 7.02
C LEU A 194 -12.59 3.45 6.34
N ILE A 195 -11.52 2.80 6.81
CA ILE A 195 -11.01 1.54 6.23
C ILE A 195 -12.02 0.40 6.43
N PHE A 196 -12.45 0.19 7.67
CA PHE A 196 -13.32 -0.93 8.00
C PHE A 196 -14.80 -0.67 7.69
N GLY A 197 -15.18 0.59 7.49
CA GLY A 197 -16.51 1.00 7.04
C GLY A 197 -16.62 1.21 5.53
N ARG A 198 -15.60 0.86 4.75
CA ARG A 198 -15.57 1.09 3.31
C ARG A 198 -16.73 0.43 2.58
N ALA A 199 -17.18 1.09 1.52
CA ALA A 199 -18.13 0.50 0.60
C ALA A 199 -17.49 -0.66 -0.18
N ASP A 200 -18.32 -1.57 -0.66
CA ASP A 200 -17.89 -2.63 -1.58
C ASP A 200 -17.48 -2.01 -2.92
N ARG A 201 -16.26 -2.34 -3.35
CA ARG A 201 -15.66 -1.87 -4.60
C ARG A 201 -15.20 -3.02 -5.50
N LEU A 202 -15.58 -4.26 -5.15
CA LEU A 202 -15.09 -5.45 -5.83
C LEU A 202 -15.44 -5.43 -7.32
N GLU A 203 -16.69 -5.13 -7.68
CA GLU A 203 -17.13 -5.04 -9.09
C GLU A 203 -16.30 -4.01 -9.88
N ALA A 204 -15.98 -2.88 -9.27
CA ALA A 204 -15.20 -1.83 -9.92
C ALA A 204 -13.77 -2.28 -10.28
N MET A 205 -13.24 -3.31 -9.60
CA MET A 205 -11.91 -3.86 -9.90
C MET A 205 -11.82 -4.47 -11.30
N SER A 206 -12.93 -4.87 -11.91
CA SER A 206 -12.96 -5.36 -13.30
C SER A 206 -12.49 -4.34 -14.34
N ALA A 207 -12.43 -3.05 -13.97
CA ALA A 207 -11.88 -1.99 -14.83
C ALA A 207 -10.35 -1.85 -14.74
N LEU A 208 -9.69 -2.52 -13.81
CA LEU A 208 -8.22 -2.54 -13.73
C LEU A 208 -7.64 -3.32 -14.91
N ASN A 209 -6.48 -2.90 -15.39
CA ASN A 209 -5.79 -3.59 -16.48
C ASN A 209 -5.11 -4.88 -15.96
N PRO A 210 -5.58 -6.08 -16.32
CA PRO A 210 -5.02 -7.32 -15.80
C PRO A 210 -3.55 -7.53 -16.17
N ALA A 211 -3.10 -7.03 -17.33
CA ALA A 211 -1.71 -7.19 -17.78
C ALA A 211 -0.70 -6.34 -16.98
N SER A 212 -1.16 -5.36 -16.21
CA SER A 212 -0.34 -4.50 -15.36
C SER A 212 -0.71 -4.57 -13.88
N THR A 213 -1.61 -5.48 -13.49
CA THR A 213 -2.03 -5.71 -12.10
C THR A 213 -1.56 -7.08 -11.62
N PHE A 214 -0.99 -7.13 -10.42
CA PHE A 214 -0.52 -8.35 -9.77
C PHE A 214 -0.97 -8.38 -8.31
N LEU A 215 -1.46 -9.53 -7.87
CA LEU A 215 -1.92 -9.72 -6.49
C LEU A 215 -0.94 -10.62 -5.72
N LEU A 216 -0.63 -10.22 -4.50
CA LEU A 216 0.15 -11.01 -3.55
C LEU A 216 -0.62 -11.12 -2.24
N GLY A 217 -0.58 -12.26 -1.58
CA GLY A 217 -1.21 -12.43 -0.28
C GLY A 217 -0.48 -13.44 0.59
N GLY A 218 -0.38 -13.17 1.89
CA GLY A 218 0.14 -14.12 2.85
C GLY A 218 -0.69 -15.40 2.88
N ALA A 219 -0.04 -16.55 2.79
CA ALA A 219 -0.74 -17.83 2.82
C ALA A 219 -1.49 -18.07 4.15
N ASP A 220 -1.03 -17.41 5.22
CA ASP A 220 -1.57 -17.49 6.56
C ASP A 220 -2.18 -16.16 7.03
N ASP A 221 -2.57 -15.27 6.11
CA ASP A 221 -3.19 -13.98 6.44
C ASP A 221 -4.61 -14.19 6.98
N ILE A 222 -4.80 -13.88 8.27
CA ILE A 222 -6.11 -14.04 8.94
C ILE A 222 -7.09 -12.93 8.55
N PRO A 223 -6.75 -11.63 8.61
CA PRO A 223 -7.68 -10.57 8.23
C PRO A 223 -8.00 -10.50 6.73
N ARG A 224 -7.12 -11.01 5.87
CA ARG A 224 -7.28 -11.05 4.40
C ARG A 224 -6.97 -12.45 3.88
N PRO A 225 -7.84 -13.42 4.13
CA PRO A 225 -7.58 -14.83 3.79
C PRO A 225 -7.41 -15.01 2.26
N PRO A 226 -6.71 -16.08 1.83
CA PRO A 226 -6.45 -16.34 0.42
C PRO A 226 -7.70 -16.35 -0.49
N GLU A 227 -8.87 -16.66 0.06
CA GLU A 227 -10.14 -16.63 -0.68
C GLU A 227 -10.49 -15.24 -1.19
N GLU A 228 -10.17 -14.18 -0.44
CA GLU A 228 -10.36 -12.79 -0.87
C GLU A 228 -9.39 -12.43 -2.01
N LEU A 229 -8.16 -12.91 -1.96
CA LEU A 229 -7.17 -12.74 -3.04
C LEU A 229 -7.66 -13.42 -4.33
N TRP A 230 -8.12 -14.67 -4.25
CA TRP A 230 -8.63 -15.42 -5.41
C TRP A 230 -9.83 -14.74 -6.02
N LEU A 231 -10.77 -14.26 -5.20
CA LEU A 231 -11.94 -13.53 -5.67
C LEU A 231 -11.56 -12.25 -6.41
N MET A 232 -10.62 -11.47 -5.91
CA MET A 232 -10.11 -10.27 -6.61
C MET A 232 -9.41 -10.65 -7.91
N ALA A 233 -8.60 -11.71 -7.91
CA ALA A 233 -7.90 -12.19 -9.11
C ALA A 233 -8.88 -12.60 -10.21
N GLU A 234 -9.97 -13.29 -9.84
CA GLU A 234 -11.04 -13.66 -10.77
C GLU A 234 -11.74 -12.44 -11.35
N VAL A 235 -12.11 -11.45 -10.51
CA VAL A 235 -12.79 -10.23 -10.95
C VAL A 235 -11.92 -9.39 -11.87
N ILE A 236 -10.63 -9.27 -11.59
CA ILE A 236 -9.68 -8.48 -12.39
C ILE A 236 -9.22 -9.26 -13.63
N GLY A 237 -9.11 -10.59 -13.52
CA GLY A 237 -8.52 -11.45 -14.55
C GLY A 237 -6.99 -11.38 -14.57
N CYS A 238 -6.33 -11.15 -13.43
CA CYS A 238 -4.89 -10.93 -13.33
C CYS A 238 -4.15 -12.09 -12.62
N ASP A 239 -2.82 -12.08 -12.73
CA ASP A 239 -1.96 -13.02 -12.02
C ASP A 239 -1.97 -12.75 -10.50
N TYR A 240 -1.80 -13.80 -9.72
CA TYR A 240 -1.63 -13.75 -8.28
C TYR A 240 -0.61 -14.79 -7.79
N GLU A 241 -0.10 -14.58 -6.57
CA GLU A 241 0.80 -15.52 -5.89
C GLU A 241 0.56 -15.47 -4.38
N LEU A 242 0.61 -16.64 -3.72
CA LEU A 242 0.60 -16.73 -2.26
C LEU A 242 2.02 -16.69 -1.71
N ILE A 243 2.22 -15.88 -0.68
CA ILE A 243 3.48 -15.71 0.01
C ILE A 243 3.55 -16.76 1.13
N PRO A 244 4.44 -17.77 1.02
CA PRO A 244 4.52 -18.82 2.02
C PRO A 244 5.03 -18.28 3.37
N ASP A 245 4.62 -18.91 4.46
CA ASP A 245 5.04 -18.58 5.83
C ASP A 245 4.83 -17.11 6.20
N ALA A 246 3.74 -16.50 5.76
CA ALA A 246 3.43 -15.09 5.97
C ALA A 246 1.96 -14.84 6.28
N GLY A 247 1.69 -13.98 7.27
CA GLY A 247 0.38 -13.40 7.57
C GLY A 247 0.20 -12.05 6.89
N HIS A 248 -0.47 -11.11 7.58
CA HIS A 248 -0.88 -9.81 7.02
C HIS A 248 0.26 -8.84 6.72
N ILE A 249 1.41 -8.96 7.37
CA ILE A 249 2.60 -8.13 7.07
C ILE A 249 3.64 -8.96 6.33
N ALA A 250 3.20 -9.54 5.22
CA ALA A 250 4.01 -10.45 4.43
C ALA A 250 5.32 -9.82 3.93
N SER A 251 5.34 -8.49 3.73
CA SER A 251 6.56 -7.75 3.37
C SER A 251 7.69 -7.87 4.39
N LEU A 252 7.37 -8.12 5.68
CA LEU A 252 8.31 -8.30 6.78
C LEU A 252 8.43 -9.76 7.23
N GLU A 253 7.39 -10.57 7.08
CA GLU A 253 7.42 -11.98 7.49
C GLU A 253 8.17 -12.86 6.48
N ASN A 254 8.04 -12.56 5.18
CA ASN A 254 8.84 -13.21 4.13
C ASN A 254 9.42 -12.18 3.13
N PRO A 255 10.35 -11.32 3.59
CA PRO A 255 10.85 -10.20 2.80
C PRO A 255 11.59 -10.64 1.53
N ALA A 256 12.27 -11.79 1.55
CA ALA A 256 13.02 -12.28 0.40
C ALA A 256 12.08 -12.66 -0.75
N PHE A 257 10.99 -13.38 -0.45
CA PHE A 257 10.00 -13.76 -1.44
C PHE A 257 9.30 -12.53 -2.03
N VAL A 258 8.77 -11.64 -1.17
CA VAL A 258 8.09 -10.42 -1.61
C VAL A 258 9.01 -9.56 -2.48
N THR A 259 10.26 -9.35 -2.07
CA THR A 259 11.23 -8.56 -2.84
C THR A 259 11.49 -9.17 -4.22
N ALA A 260 11.65 -10.49 -4.31
CA ALA A 260 11.87 -11.17 -5.59
C ALA A 260 10.67 -11.03 -6.53
N GLN A 261 9.44 -11.19 -6.01
CA GLN A 261 8.20 -11.00 -6.78
C GLN A 261 8.09 -9.57 -7.31
N LEU A 262 8.31 -8.57 -6.45
CA LEU A 262 8.23 -7.16 -6.83
C LEU A 262 9.27 -6.81 -7.91
N LEU A 263 10.53 -7.21 -7.76
CA LEU A 263 11.58 -6.98 -8.76
C LEU A 263 11.25 -7.65 -10.09
N GLY A 264 10.80 -8.91 -10.05
CA GLY A 264 10.38 -9.66 -11.24
C GLY A 264 9.22 -9.00 -11.98
N TRP A 265 8.19 -8.57 -11.24
CA TRP A 265 7.01 -7.92 -11.81
C TRP A 265 7.34 -6.54 -12.39
N LEU A 266 7.99 -5.67 -11.63
CA LEU A 266 8.36 -4.33 -12.07
C LEU A 266 9.27 -4.36 -13.31
N LYS A 267 10.22 -5.29 -13.36
CA LYS A 267 11.05 -5.48 -14.55
C LYS A 267 10.23 -5.80 -15.80
N ARG A 268 9.17 -6.60 -15.70
CA ARG A 268 8.30 -6.93 -16.85
C ARG A 268 7.41 -5.77 -17.28
N THR A 269 6.84 -5.03 -16.32
CA THR A 269 5.79 -4.04 -16.60
C THR A 269 6.32 -2.62 -16.81
N VAL A 270 7.44 -2.27 -16.19
CA VAL A 270 8.04 -0.93 -16.26
C VAL A 270 9.09 -0.81 -17.37
N ALA A 271 9.92 -1.85 -17.58
CA ALA A 271 11.02 -1.80 -18.56
C ALA A 271 10.58 -1.83 -20.04
N SER A 272 9.29 -2.10 -20.33
CA SER A 272 8.81 -2.24 -21.71
C SER A 272 8.79 -0.92 -22.51
N ASP A 273 8.95 0.25 -21.90
CA ASP A 273 8.92 1.54 -22.58
C ASP A 273 10.30 2.10 -22.94
N SER A 274 11.34 1.82 -22.17
CA SER A 274 12.70 2.24 -22.55
C SER A 274 13.13 1.63 -23.88
N THR A 275 12.78 0.37 -24.11
CA THR A 275 13.06 -0.34 -25.39
C THR A 275 12.20 0.15 -26.56
N ARG A 276 11.01 0.71 -26.32
CA ARG A 276 10.15 1.31 -27.36
C ARG A 276 10.59 2.72 -27.73
N MET A 277 11.05 3.52 -26.77
CA MET A 277 11.57 4.87 -27.06
C MET A 277 12.89 4.79 -27.85
N ASP A 278 13.80 3.86 -27.47
CA ASP A 278 15.04 3.64 -28.22
C ASP A 278 14.80 3.12 -29.66
N ARG A 279 13.81 2.22 -29.86
CA ARG A 279 13.45 1.78 -31.22
C ARG A 279 12.83 2.90 -32.06
N ARG A 280 11.94 3.73 -31.51
CA ARG A 280 11.38 4.89 -32.24
C ARG A 280 12.43 5.94 -32.56
N ALA A 281 13.39 6.18 -31.66
CA ALA A 281 14.51 7.08 -31.92
C ALA A 281 15.45 6.54 -33.02
N LEU A 282 15.66 5.23 -33.08
CA LEU A 282 16.47 4.56 -34.11
C LEU A 282 15.72 4.51 -35.45
N GLU A 283 14.43 4.26 -35.48
CA GLU A 283 13.60 4.26 -36.71
C GLU A 283 13.42 5.67 -37.28
N GLY A 284 13.26 6.69 -36.43
CA GLY A 284 13.21 8.10 -36.84
C GLY A 284 14.51 8.62 -37.46
N SER A 285 15.67 8.13 -36.98
CA SER A 285 16.97 8.48 -37.53
C SER A 285 17.30 7.77 -38.86
N ALA A 286 16.73 6.59 -39.08
CA ALA A 286 16.91 5.82 -40.34
C ALA A 286 16.10 6.40 -41.52
N GLN A 287 14.94 7.01 -41.24
CA GLN A 287 14.11 7.68 -42.30
C GLN A 287 14.65 9.06 -42.70
N ALA A 288 15.50 9.69 -41.88
CA ALA A 288 16.08 10.99 -42.22
C ALA A 288 17.34 10.89 -43.13
N GLN A 289 17.82 9.70 -43.45
CA GLN A 289 19.04 9.46 -44.23
C GLN A 289 18.79 8.79 -45.62
N ALA A 290 17.56 8.78 -46.17
CA ALA A 290 17.31 8.35 -47.53
C ALA A 290 17.76 9.45 -48.50
N PRO A 291 18.70 9.23 -49.43
CA PRO A 291 19.12 10.23 -50.41
C PRO A 291 18.02 10.41 -51.46
N LEU A 292 17.89 11.67 -51.93
CA LEU A 292 17.07 12.08 -53.09
C LEU A 292 17.58 11.48 -54.40
#